data_49b5d755f430a21f7c6e42214055fec4
#
_entry.id   49b5d755f430a21f7c6e42214055fec4
#
_cell.length_a   1.000
_cell.length_b   1.000
_cell.length_c   1.000
_cell.angle_alpha   90.00
_cell.angle_beta   90.00
_cell.angle_gamma   90.00
#
_symmetry.space_group_name_H-M   'P 1'
#
loop_
_entity.id
_entity.type
_entity.pdbx_description
1 polymer ?
#
loop_
_entity_poly.entity_id
_entity_poly.type
_entity_poly.pdbx_seq_one_letter_code
_entity_poly.pdbx_strand_id
1 'polypeptide(L)'
;MAKSIDKLFEKYLAKFEKELFRVVNTEDEEAIHDLRVSIKKIRALFLFLEESGFANIKSDYPYLTKLKKIFKKAGKLREIHIHKNLYHHYREKTGKEFPQLLEHLEKMEEDNRQAYHETMPGIKLRKFYQQADDLQTAIKGISRSTLNKKLFTFIQTRVETCYGFMLEPHYEQHLHQIRKYLKHIRFIIGQKVGDVHELFQEELTFEDTKKVEDILGEWHDRDEFRKLLDEFY
;
A
#
# COMPACT_ATOMS: atom_id res chain seq x y z
N MET A 1 -18.74 -17.39 3.88
CA MET A 1 -17.64 -18.34 3.61
C MET A 1 -16.30 -17.59 3.61
N ALA A 2 -15.35 -18.05 4.42
CA ALA A 2 -13.99 -17.51 4.42
C ALA A 2 -13.31 -17.78 3.06
N LYS A 3 -12.60 -16.77 2.54
CA LYS A 3 -11.89 -16.88 1.26
C LYS A 3 -10.58 -17.62 1.42
N SER A 4 -10.23 -18.45 0.46
CA SER A 4 -8.89 -19.03 0.37
C SER A 4 -7.87 -17.96 -0.10
N ILE A 5 -6.60 -18.18 0.24
CA ILE A 5 -5.55 -17.18 -0.04
C ILE A 5 -5.24 -17.03 -1.54
N ASP A 6 -5.38 -18.10 -2.31
CA ASP A 6 -5.25 -18.09 -3.76
C ASP A 6 -6.35 -17.22 -4.42
N LYS A 7 -7.58 -17.31 -3.95
CA LYS A 7 -8.70 -16.46 -4.41
C LYS A 7 -8.51 -14.98 -4.03
N LEU A 8 -7.90 -14.72 -2.89
CA LEU A 8 -7.53 -13.37 -2.52
C LEU A 8 -6.45 -12.81 -3.44
N PHE A 9 -5.44 -13.61 -3.74
CA PHE A 9 -4.35 -13.21 -4.65
C PHE A 9 -4.89 -12.92 -6.05
N GLU A 10 -5.71 -13.83 -6.61
CA GLU A 10 -6.41 -13.65 -7.89
C GLU A 10 -7.16 -12.30 -7.94
N LYS A 11 -7.96 -12.02 -6.91
CA LYS A 11 -8.71 -10.75 -6.81
C LYS A 11 -7.80 -9.53 -6.82
N TYR A 12 -6.67 -9.58 -6.10
CA TYR A 12 -5.74 -8.46 -6.04
C TYR A 12 -5.01 -8.27 -7.36
N LEU A 13 -4.66 -9.36 -8.03
CA LEU A 13 -4.03 -9.34 -9.34
C LEU A 13 -4.96 -8.74 -10.39
N ALA A 14 -6.22 -9.19 -10.46
CA ALA A 14 -7.21 -8.64 -11.38
C ALA A 14 -7.46 -7.14 -11.16
N LYS A 15 -7.51 -6.67 -9.90
CA LYS A 15 -7.61 -5.23 -9.60
C LYS A 15 -6.36 -4.48 -10.06
N PHE A 16 -5.17 -5.04 -9.84
CA PHE A 16 -3.91 -4.46 -10.32
C PHE A 16 -3.89 -4.30 -11.84
N GLU A 17 -4.27 -5.33 -12.59
CA GLU A 17 -4.35 -5.29 -14.05
C GLU A 17 -5.30 -4.21 -14.55
N LYS A 18 -6.51 -4.16 -13.99
CA LYS A 18 -7.51 -3.15 -14.32
C LYS A 18 -6.96 -1.74 -14.12
N GLU A 19 -6.36 -1.46 -12.97
CA GLU A 19 -5.90 -0.11 -12.66
C GLU A 19 -4.60 0.23 -13.42
N LEU A 20 -3.75 -0.74 -13.70
CA LEU A 20 -2.60 -0.56 -14.57
C LEU A 20 -3.04 -0.14 -15.98
N PHE A 21 -4.06 -0.81 -16.54
CA PHE A 21 -4.64 -0.44 -17.83
C PHE A 21 -5.27 0.96 -17.82
N ARG A 22 -5.99 1.33 -16.76
CA ARG A 22 -6.55 2.68 -16.60
C ARG A 22 -5.45 3.73 -16.62
N VAL A 23 -4.44 3.59 -15.78
CA VAL A 23 -3.35 4.58 -15.67
C VAL A 23 -2.59 4.77 -16.98
N VAL A 24 -2.39 3.70 -17.74
CA VAL A 24 -1.70 3.79 -19.05
C VAL A 24 -2.53 4.55 -20.09
N ASN A 25 -3.87 4.51 -19.97
CA ASN A 25 -4.76 5.08 -20.99
C ASN A 25 -5.39 6.43 -20.60
N THR A 26 -5.53 6.75 -19.30
CA THR A 26 -6.32 7.91 -18.85
C THR A 26 -5.51 8.95 -18.06
N GLU A 27 -4.34 8.59 -17.55
CA GLU A 27 -3.51 9.44 -16.66
C GLU A 27 -4.27 10.03 -15.45
N ASP A 28 -5.38 9.41 -15.09
CA ASP A 28 -6.27 9.86 -14.03
C ASP A 28 -5.64 9.69 -12.63
N GLU A 29 -5.74 10.71 -11.80
CA GLU A 29 -5.23 10.71 -10.41
C GLU A 29 -5.83 9.58 -9.57
N GLU A 30 -7.13 9.31 -9.75
CA GLU A 30 -7.81 8.23 -9.04
C GLU A 30 -7.27 6.87 -9.49
N ALA A 31 -7.00 6.70 -10.79
CA ALA A 31 -6.40 5.49 -11.32
C ALA A 31 -4.99 5.25 -10.75
N ILE A 32 -4.17 6.30 -10.63
CA ILE A 32 -2.85 6.25 -9.97
C ILE A 32 -3.00 5.85 -8.51
N HIS A 33 -3.96 6.44 -7.79
CA HIS A 33 -4.24 6.07 -6.41
C HIS A 33 -4.64 4.60 -6.29
N ASP A 34 -5.58 4.15 -7.08
CA ASP A 34 -6.12 2.78 -7.08
C ASP A 34 -5.06 1.74 -7.46
N LEU A 35 -4.21 2.04 -8.45
CA LEU A 35 -3.06 1.22 -8.81
C LEU A 35 -2.13 1.04 -7.60
N ARG A 36 -1.80 2.11 -6.91
CA ARG A 36 -0.96 2.05 -5.70
C ARG A 36 -1.60 1.25 -4.58
N VAL A 37 -2.91 1.39 -4.38
CA VAL A 37 -3.64 0.60 -3.38
C VAL A 37 -3.62 -0.89 -3.74
N SER A 38 -3.81 -1.25 -5.00
CA SER A 38 -3.74 -2.64 -5.46
C SER A 38 -2.35 -3.24 -5.23
N ILE A 39 -1.28 -2.50 -5.56
CA ILE A 39 0.10 -2.93 -5.30
C ILE A 39 0.38 -3.08 -3.80
N LYS A 40 -0.11 -2.16 -2.95
CA LYS A 40 0.04 -2.28 -1.48
C LYS A 40 -0.60 -3.58 -0.96
N LYS A 41 -1.79 -3.94 -1.46
CA LYS A 41 -2.49 -5.18 -1.10
C LYS A 41 -1.70 -6.42 -1.50
N ILE A 42 -1.19 -6.46 -2.75
CA ILE A 42 -0.35 -7.56 -3.23
C ILE A 42 0.92 -7.68 -2.38
N ARG A 43 1.58 -6.57 -2.09
CA ARG A 43 2.81 -6.57 -1.27
C ARG A 43 2.56 -6.99 0.18
N ALA A 44 1.44 -6.63 0.77
CA ALA A 44 1.06 -7.10 2.11
C ALA A 44 0.84 -8.62 2.11
N LEU A 45 0.23 -9.16 1.04
CA LEU A 45 0.08 -10.60 0.86
C LEU A 45 1.44 -11.29 0.67
N PHE A 46 2.32 -10.75 -0.15
CA PHE A 46 3.68 -11.30 -0.32
C PHE A 46 4.45 -11.33 1.00
N LEU A 47 4.38 -10.27 1.77
CA LEU A 47 5.00 -10.21 3.09
C LEU A 47 4.45 -11.30 4.02
N PHE A 48 3.13 -11.49 4.03
CA PHE A 48 2.50 -12.57 4.78
C PHE A 48 2.99 -13.96 4.32
N LEU A 49 3.06 -14.21 3.01
CA LEU A 49 3.52 -15.49 2.47
C LEU A 49 4.99 -15.77 2.83
N GLU A 50 5.86 -14.76 2.74
CA GLU A 50 7.28 -14.88 3.14
C GLU A 50 7.42 -15.16 4.64
N GLU A 51 6.81 -14.35 5.50
CA GLU A 51 6.93 -14.50 6.97
C GLU A 51 6.27 -15.78 7.49
N SER A 52 5.27 -16.27 6.80
CA SER A 52 4.60 -17.54 7.12
C SER A 52 5.35 -18.78 6.63
N GLY A 53 6.37 -18.59 5.80
CA GLY A 53 7.13 -19.67 5.18
C GLY A 53 6.38 -20.41 4.06
N PHE A 54 5.34 -19.79 3.49
CA PHE A 54 4.58 -20.40 2.38
C PHE A 54 5.26 -20.20 1.03
N ALA A 55 6.01 -19.11 0.85
CA ALA A 55 6.76 -18.82 -0.37
C ALA A 55 7.91 -17.86 -0.08
N ASN A 56 9.00 -17.98 -0.82
CA ASN A 56 10.08 -17.01 -0.82
C ASN A 56 9.99 -16.15 -2.08
N ILE A 57 9.25 -15.02 -1.96
CA ILE A 57 8.94 -14.17 -3.12
C ILE A 57 10.19 -13.62 -3.79
N LYS A 58 11.24 -13.29 -3.04
CA LYS A 58 12.45 -12.68 -3.59
C LYS A 58 13.29 -13.66 -4.40
N SER A 59 13.46 -14.90 -3.95
CA SER A 59 14.26 -15.90 -4.64
C SER A 59 13.48 -16.61 -5.74
N ASP A 60 12.24 -17.03 -5.45
CA ASP A 60 11.49 -17.93 -6.32
C ASP A 60 10.69 -17.16 -7.38
N TYR A 61 10.29 -15.91 -7.04
CA TYR A 61 9.43 -15.08 -7.89
C TYR A 61 10.00 -13.67 -8.13
N PRO A 62 11.23 -13.53 -8.68
CA PRO A 62 11.92 -12.23 -8.77
C PRO A 62 11.19 -11.20 -9.64
N TYR A 63 10.35 -11.63 -10.60
CA TYR A 63 9.56 -10.69 -11.41
C TYR A 63 8.40 -10.06 -10.63
N LEU A 64 7.86 -10.72 -9.59
CA LEU A 64 6.84 -10.14 -8.73
C LEU A 64 7.39 -8.95 -7.93
N THR A 65 8.69 -8.94 -7.66
CA THR A 65 9.35 -7.79 -6.99
C THR A 65 9.36 -6.52 -7.84
N LYS A 66 9.15 -6.62 -9.17
CA LYS A 66 9.11 -5.46 -10.10
C LYS A 66 7.97 -4.50 -9.80
N LEU A 67 6.91 -4.96 -9.12
CA LEU A 67 5.87 -4.07 -8.59
C LEU A 67 6.43 -2.91 -7.77
N LYS A 68 7.60 -3.08 -7.14
CA LYS A 68 8.27 -2.01 -6.39
C LYS A 68 8.64 -0.82 -7.29
N LYS A 69 9.04 -1.06 -8.54
CA LYS A 69 9.38 0.00 -9.50
C LYS A 69 8.13 0.81 -9.88
N ILE A 70 7.04 0.12 -10.26
CA ILE A 70 5.75 0.76 -10.57
C ILE A 70 5.28 1.58 -9.36
N PHE A 71 5.30 0.96 -8.18
CA PHE A 71 4.89 1.61 -6.95
C PHE A 71 5.66 2.88 -6.64
N LYS A 72 7.00 2.87 -6.83
CA LYS A 72 7.86 4.02 -6.56
C LYS A 72 7.55 5.17 -7.52
N LYS A 73 7.37 4.89 -8.82
CA LYS A 73 7.09 5.92 -9.83
C LYS A 73 5.68 6.51 -9.67
N ALA A 74 4.66 5.66 -9.56
CA ALA A 74 3.30 6.10 -9.23
C ALA A 74 3.22 6.80 -7.85
N GLY A 75 4.19 6.53 -6.98
CA GLY A 75 4.33 7.15 -5.66
C GLY A 75 4.64 8.62 -5.73
N LYS A 76 5.60 8.97 -6.55
CA LYS A 76 6.02 10.36 -6.72
C LYS A 76 4.90 11.22 -7.28
N LEU A 77 4.19 10.75 -8.32
CA LEU A 77 3.01 11.45 -8.84
C LEU A 77 1.93 11.61 -7.78
N ARG A 78 1.57 10.54 -7.07
CA ARG A 78 0.54 10.62 -6.02
C ARG A 78 0.91 11.56 -4.88
N GLU A 79 2.18 11.64 -4.51
CA GLU A 79 2.69 12.55 -3.50
C GLU A 79 2.49 14.02 -3.93
N ILE A 80 2.81 14.34 -5.18
CA ILE A 80 2.60 15.68 -5.73
C ILE A 80 1.10 16.03 -5.77
N HIS A 81 0.23 15.11 -6.18
CA HIS A 81 -1.23 15.33 -6.12
C HIS A 81 -1.72 15.62 -4.70
N ILE A 82 -1.19 14.91 -3.69
CA ILE A 82 -1.51 15.19 -2.29
C ILE A 82 -1.03 16.60 -1.90
N HIS A 83 0.19 16.98 -2.27
CA HIS A 83 0.74 18.29 -1.97
C HIS A 83 -0.07 19.42 -2.64
N LYS A 84 -0.47 19.26 -3.90
CA LYS A 84 -1.37 20.20 -4.60
C LYS A 84 -2.71 20.31 -3.87
N ASN A 85 -3.31 19.21 -3.47
CA ASN A 85 -4.58 19.20 -2.73
C ASN A 85 -4.45 19.91 -1.36
N LEU A 86 -3.34 19.69 -0.64
CA LEU A 86 -3.05 20.39 0.62
C LEU A 86 -2.84 21.90 0.39
N TYR A 87 -2.12 22.27 -0.67
CA TYR A 87 -1.95 23.67 -1.08
C TYR A 87 -3.30 24.34 -1.34
N HIS A 88 -4.16 23.74 -2.17
CA HIS A 88 -5.47 24.30 -2.50
C HIS A 88 -6.38 24.42 -1.27
N HIS A 89 -6.40 23.40 -0.41
CA HIS A 89 -7.15 23.44 0.84
C HIS A 89 -6.66 24.56 1.77
N TYR A 90 -5.33 24.77 1.86
CA TYR A 90 -4.78 25.87 2.65
C TYR A 90 -5.14 27.23 2.06
N ARG A 91 -5.05 27.40 0.74
CA ARG A 91 -5.46 28.61 0.02
C ARG A 91 -6.92 28.96 0.28
N GLU A 92 -7.81 27.98 0.17
CA GLU A 92 -9.24 28.16 0.46
C GLU A 92 -9.51 28.63 1.89
N LYS A 93 -8.81 28.06 2.86
CA LYS A 93 -8.98 28.40 4.27
C LYS A 93 -8.42 29.76 4.67
N THR A 94 -7.32 30.19 4.07
CA THR A 94 -6.57 31.35 4.53
C THR A 94 -6.67 32.56 3.60
N GLY A 95 -7.14 32.35 2.36
CA GLY A 95 -7.09 33.36 1.29
C GLY A 95 -5.68 33.70 0.81
N LYS A 96 -4.64 33.01 1.29
CA LYS A 96 -3.25 33.27 0.91
C LYS A 96 -2.84 32.44 -0.30
N GLU A 97 -2.13 33.07 -1.23
CA GLU A 97 -1.61 32.44 -2.42
C GLU A 97 -0.07 32.43 -2.41
N PHE A 98 0.49 31.34 -2.91
CA PHE A 98 1.94 31.14 -3.05
C PHE A 98 2.23 30.67 -4.50
N PRO A 99 2.21 31.59 -5.48
CA PRO A 99 2.31 31.23 -6.90
C PRO A 99 3.58 30.44 -7.23
N GLN A 100 4.71 30.82 -6.64
CA GLN A 100 6.00 30.14 -6.86
C GLN A 100 5.97 28.67 -6.39
N LEU A 101 5.29 28.38 -5.27
CA LEU A 101 5.11 27.02 -4.79
C LEU A 101 4.21 26.21 -5.73
N LEU A 102 3.13 26.82 -6.23
CA LEU A 102 2.25 26.16 -7.19
C LEU A 102 2.97 25.82 -8.49
N GLU A 103 3.71 26.77 -9.07
CA GLU A 103 4.54 26.56 -10.26
C GLU A 103 5.57 25.44 -10.05
N HIS A 104 6.20 25.41 -8.86
CA HIS A 104 7.13 24.33 -8.49
C HIS A 104 6.45 22.96 -8.46
N LEU A 105 5.27 22.87 -7.85
CA LEU A 105 4.50 21.61 -7.79
C LEU A 105 4.05 21.15 -9.19
N GLU A 106 3.61 22.07 -10.05
CA GLU A 106 3.23 21.77 -11.44
C GLU A 106 4.41 21.25 -12.26
N LYS A 107 5.58 21.87 -12.13
CA LYS A 107 6.80 21.39 -12.76
C LYS A 107 7.20 20.00 -12.25
N MET A 108 7.16 19.79 -10.93
CA MET A 108 7.43 18.46 -10.35
C MET A 108 6.47 17.40 -10.89
N GLU A 109 5.20 17.74 -11.08
CA GLU A 109 4.19 16.82 -11.64
C GLU A 109 4.58 16.41 -13.07
N GLU A 110 4.88 17.36 -13.93
CA GLU A 110 5.25 17.10 -15.33
C GLU A 110 6.51 16.23 -15.44
N ASP A 111 7.57 16.58 -14.70
CA ASP A 111 8.83 15.83 -14.69
C ASP A 111 8.60 14.37 -14.23
N ASN A 112 7.74 14.16 -13.22
CA ASN A 112 7.45 12.81 -12.72
C ASN A 112 6.47 12.05 -13.62
N ARG A 113 5.59 12.72 -14.34
CA ARG A 113 4.71 12.14 -15.36
C ARG A 113 5.54 11.55 -16.50
N GLN A 114 6.45 12.34 -17.05
CA GLN A 114 7.38 11.89 -18.08
C GLN A 114 8.19 10.66 -17.60
N ALA A 115 8.81 10.75 -16.42
CA ALA A 115 9.58 9.64 -15.85
C ALA A 115 8.75 8.38 -15.56
N TYR A 116 7.45 8.53 -15.33
CA TYR A 116 6.52 7.42 -15.18
C TYR A 116 6.30 6.71 -16.53
N HIS A 117 5.98 7.47 -17.59
CA HIS A 117 5.77 6.92 -18.93
C HIS A 117 6.99 6.20 -19.48
N GLU A 118 8.19 6.73 -19.29
CA GLU A 118 9.44 6.08 -19.68
C GLU A 118 9.70 4.74 -18.97
N THR A 119 9.19 4.61 -17.75
CA THR A 119 9.43 3.40 -16.92
C THR A 119 8.50 2.24 -17.28
N MET A 120 7.27 2.53 -17.69
CA MET A 120 6.22 1.52 -17.87
C MET A 120 6.54 0.50 -18.98
N PRO A 121 7.04 0.89 -20.16
CA PRO A 121 7.36 -0.05 -21.24
C PRO A 121 8.47 -1.05 -20.88
N GLY A 122 9.37 -0.70 -19.96
CA GLY A 122 10.47 -1.54 -19.50
C GLY A 122 10.07 -2.69 -18.56
N ILE A 123 8.79 -2.76 -18.17
CA ILE A 123 8.32 -3.80 -17.26
C ILE A 123 7.94 -5.05 -18.05
N LYS A 124 8.62 -6.16 -17.75
CA LYS A 124 8.35 -7.46 -18.39
C LYS A 124 7.10 -8.11 -17.81
N LEU A 125 5.91 -7.58 -18.13
CA LEU A 125 4.62 -8.04 -17.60
C LEU A 125 4.36 -9.52 -17.88
N ARG A 126 4.73 -10.04 -19.05
CA ARG A 126 4.56 -11.47 -19.37
C ARG A 126 5.21 -12.37 -18.32
N LYS A 127 6.46 -12.09 -17.94
CA LYS A 127 7.17 -12.88 -16.92
C LYS A 127 6.60 -12.65 -15.52
N PHE A 128 6.09 -11.46 -15.27
CA PHE A 128 5.38 -11.15 -14.02
C PHE A 128 4.13 -12.02 -13.87
N TYR A 129 3.26 -12.08 -14.89
CA TYR A 129 2.05 -12.89 -14.85
C TYR A 129 2.34 -14.38 -14.78
N GLN A 130 3.33 -14.88 -15.52
CA GLN A 130 3.74 -16.26 -15.42
C GLN A 130 4.13 -16.64 -13.98
N GLN A 131 4.94 -15.83 -13.30
CA GLN A 131 5.28 -16.08 -11.91
C GLN A 131 4.09 -15.88 -10.94
N ALA A 132 3.13 -15.02 -11.27
CA ALA A 132 1.90 -14.89 -10.50
C ALA A 132 1.06 -16.18 -10.56
N ASP A 133 0.95 -16.81 -11.73
CA ASP A 133 0.24 -18.09 -11.92
C ASP A 133 0.96 -19.22 -11.17
N ASP A 134 2.31 -19.28 -11.25
CA ASP A 134 3.13 -20.24 -10.51
C ASP A 134 2.92 -20.10 -9.00
N LEU A 135 2.95 -18.87 -8.48
CA LEU A 135 2.70 -18.59 -7.07
C LEU A 135 1.27 -18.98 -6.66
N GLN A 136 0.27 -18.63 -7.48
CA GLN A 136 -1.14 -18.99 -7.22
C GLN A 136 -1.29 -20.50 -7.09
N THR A 137 -0.64 -21.25 -7.96
CA THR A 137 -0.63 -22.72 -7.91
C THR A 137 0.03 -23.23 -6.64
N ALA A 138 1.16 -22.68 -6.23
CA ALA A 138 1.89 -23.08 -5.03
C ALA A 138 1.07 -22.84 -3.74
N ILE A 139 0.32 -21.75 -3.66
CA ILE A 139 -0.47 -21.42 -2.45
C ILE A 139 -1.86 -22.05 -2.41
N LYS A 140 -2.34 -22.63 -3.52
CA LYS A 140 -3.68 -23.23 -3.62
C LYS A 140 -3.91 -24.39 -2.66
N GLY A 141 -2.85 -25.14 -2.33
CA GLY A 141 -2.92 -26.30 -1.44
C GLY A 141 -2.85 -25.99 0.04
N ILE A 142 -2.74 -24.73 0.46
CA ILE A 142 -2.62 -24.36 1.88
C ILE A 142 -3.94 -24.67 2.60
N SER A 143 -3.86 -25.56 3.62
CA SER A 143 -5.04 -25.93 4.41
C SER A 143 -5.57 -24.73 5.21
N ARG A 144 -6.90 -24.68 5.41
CA ARG A 144 -7.55 -23.60 6.18
C ARG A 144 -6.98 -23.50 7.61
N SER A 145 -6.75 -24.63 8.27
CA SER A 145 -6.19 -24.67 9.63
C SER A 145 -4.79 -24.05 9.68
N THR A 146 -3.91 -24.43 8.75
CA THR A 146 -2.56 -23.88 8.65
C THR A 146 -2.60 -22.37 8.34
N LEU A 147 -3.47 -21.96 7.42
CA LEU A 147 -3.68 -20.57 7.06
C LEU A 147 -4.13 -19.73 8.27
N ASN A 148 -5.14 -20.19 9.01
CA ASN A 148 -5.67 -19.50 10.20
C ASN A 148 -4.59 -19.32 11.27
N LYS A 149 -3.83 -20.38 11.58
CA LYS A 149 -2.74 -20.33 12.56
C LYS A 149 -1.69 -19.29 12.16
N LYS A 150 -1.27 -19.27 10.89
CA LYS A 150 -0.26 -18.34 10.40
C LYS A 150 -0.78 -16.90 10.33
N LEU A 151 -2.04 -16.71 9.94
CA LEU A 151 -2.69 -15.39 9.95
C LEU A 151 -2.79 -14.83 11.37
N PHE A 152 -3.21 -15.64 12.31
CA PHE A 152 -3.27 -15.24 13.72
C PHE A 152 -1.91 -14.77 14.22
N THR A 153 -0.86 -15.59 14.06
CA THR A 153 0.51 -15.22 14.45
C THR A 153 0.97 -13.94 13.76
N PHE A 154 0.71 -13.79 12.47
CA PHE A 154 1.11 -12.61 11.69
C PHE A 154 0.46 -11.32 12.20
N ILE A 155 -0.82 -11.37 12.56
CA ILE A 155 -1.56 -10.23 13.10
C ILE A 155 -1.12 -9.94 14.53
N GLN A 156 -1.08 -10.96 15.38
CA GLN A 156 -0.69 -10.85 16.78
C GLN A 156 0.70 -10.20 16.93
N THR A 157 1.70 -10.69 16.20
CA THR A 157 3.05 -10.10 16.21
C THR A 157 3.04 -8.60 15.89
N ARG A 158 2.20 -8.17 14.93
CA ARG A 158 2.10 -6.75 14.56
C ARG A 158 1.41 -5.90 15.61
N VAL A 159 0.36 -6.43 16.22
CA VAL A 159 -0.36 -5.76 17.32
C VAL A 159 0.58 -5.60 18.52
N GLU A 160 1.26 -6.67 18.93
CA GLU A 160 2.23 -6.64 20.04
C GLU A 160 3.38 -5.67 19.76
N THR A 161 3.91 -5.66 18.54
CA THR A 161 4.97 -4.71 18.15
C THR A 161 4.47 -3.26 18.18
N CYS A 162 3.27 -2.99 17.67
CA CYS A 162 2.67 -1.65 17.76
C CYS A 162 2.48 -1.21 19.20
N TYR A 163 1.99 -2.11 20.05
CA TYR A 163 1.84 -1.84 21.48
C TYR A 163 3.19 -1.55 22.14
N GLY A 164 4.24 -2.33 21.84
CA GLY A 164 5.60 -2.08 22.32
C GLY A 164 6.10 -0.69 21.93
N PHE A 165 5.93 -0.28 20.66
CA PHE A 165 6.30 1.06 20.21
C PHE A 165 5.57 2.18 20.96
N MET A 166 4.29 2.00 21.27
CA MET A 166 3.50 3.01 21.98
C MET A 166 3.90 3.19 23.43
N LEU A 167 4.62 2.22 24.03
CA LEU A 167 5.17 2.30 25.39
C LEU A 167 6.53 2.98 25.45
N GLU A 168 7.18 3.22 24.30
CA GLU A 168 8.49 3.89 24.27
C GLU A 168 8.37 5.40 24.53
N PRO A 169 9.34 6.03 25.21
CA PRO A 169 9.32 7.46 25.56
C PRO A 169 9.16 8.40 24.35
N HIS A 170 9.58 7.97 23.17
CA HIS A 170 9.53 8.75 21.91
C HIS A 170 8.78 7.99 20.82
N TYR A 171 7.57 7.53 21.14
CA TYR A 171 6.73 6.72 20.26
C TYR A 171 6.44 7.39 18.90
N GLU A 172 6.54 8.71 18.81
CA GLU A 172 6.32 9.46 17.56
C GLU A 172 7.24 9.00 16.43
N GLN A 173 8.45 8.56 16.76
CA GLN A 173 9.41 8.02 15.79
C GLN A 173 8.90 6.73 15.12
N HIS A 174 7.97 6.03 15.77
CA HIS A 174 7.40 4.77 15.30
C HIS A 174 6.06 4.91 14.57
N LEU A 175 5.46 6.10 14.53
CA LEU A 175 4.13 6.31 13.91
C LEU A 175 4.05 5.81 12.46
N HIS A 176 5.13 6.02 11.68
CA HIS A 176 5.18 5.53 10.31
C HIS A 176 5.18 3.98 10.26
N GLN A 177 5.88 3.32 11.17
CA GLN A 177 5.93 1.86 11.24
C GLN A 177 4.61 1.28 11.75
N ILE A 178 4.01 1.88 12.77
CA ILE A 178 2.67 1.54 13.28
C ILE A 178 1.66 1.62 12.13
N ARG A 179 1.64 2.72 11.39
CA ARG A 179 0.77 2.88 10.21
C ARG A 179 0.95 1.77 9.18
N LYS A 180 2.19 1.35 8.91
CA LYS A 180 2.46 0.23 7.99
C LYS A 180 1.89 -1.09 8.51
N TYR A 181 2.05 -1.39 9.79
CA TYR A 181 1.51 -2.61 10.40
C TYR A 181 -0.01 -2.62 10.40
N LEU A 182 -0.67 -1.51 10.74
CA LEU A 182 -2.12 -1.38 10.67
C LEU A 182 -2.64 -1.62 9.25
N LYS A 183 -1.94 -1.12 8.22
CA LYS A 183 -2.28 -1.42 6.81
C LYS A 183 -2.20 -2.90 6.48
N HIS A 184 -1.14 -3.58 6.94
CA HIS A 184 -1.00 -5.02 6.70
C HIS A 184 -2.16 -5.78 7.35
N ILE A 185 -2.50 -5.45 8.59
CA ILE A 185 -3.62 -6.05 9.34
C ILE A 185 -4.93 -5.79 8.58
N ARG A 186 -5.24 -4.53 8.25
CA ARG A 186 -6.47 -4.14 7.56
C ARG A 186 -6.65 -4.85 6.21
N PHE A 187 -5.59 -4.99 5.43
CA PHE A 187 -5.67 -5.66 4.13
C PHE A 187 -5.97 -7.15 4.25
N ILE A 188 -5.65 -7.78 5.36
CA ILE A 188 -5.94 -9.18 5.63
C ILE A 188 -7.34 -9.34 6.25
N ILE A 189 -7.63 -8.63 7.34
CA ILE A 189 -8.92 -8.72 8.05
C ILE A 189 -10.07 -8.32 7.12
N GLY A 190 -9.95 -7.20 6.42
CA GLY A 190 -10.99 -6.65 5.55
C GLY A 190 -11.39 -7.54 4.37
N GLN A 191 -10.66 -8.61 4.10
CA GLN A 191 -10.99 -9.56 3.03
C GLN A 191 -11.62 -10.86 3.54
N LYS A 192 -11.81 -11.01 4.85
CA LYS A 192 -12.38 -12.22 5.47
C LYS A 192 -11.65 -13.49 5.03
N VAL A 193 -10.31 -13.43 5.03
CA VAL A 193 -9.46 -14.59 4.72
C VAL A 193 -9.37 -15.46 5.95
N GLY A 194 -9.63 -16.77 5.80
CA GLY A 194 -9.71 -17.66 6.94
C GLY A 194 -10.80 -17.24 7.94
N ASP A 195 -10.69 -17.68 9.16
CA ASP A 195 -11.61 -17.35 10.27
C ASP A 195 -11.04 -16.24 11.17
N VAL A 196 -9.94 -15.61 10.76
CA VAL A 196 -9.24 -14.60 11.56
C VAL A 196 -10.13 -13.43 11.93
N HIS A 197 -11.07 -13.09 11.05
CA HIS A 197 -12.06 -12.06 11.32
C HIS A 197 -12.90 -12.38 12.58
N GLU A 198 -13.20 -13.66 12.82
CA GLU A 198 -13.97 -14.09 13.99
C GLU A 198 -13.12 -14.07 15.27
N LEU A 199 -11.81 -14.37 15.14
CA LEU A 199 -10.87 -14.42 16.26
C LEU A 199 -10.54 -13.05 16.87
N PHE A 200 -10.66 -11.97 16.09
CA PHE A 200 -10.31 -10.61 16.52
C PHE A 200 -11.52 -9.67 16.60
N GLN A 201 -12.75 -10.15 16.47
CA GLN A 201 -13.96 -9.29 16.45
C GLN A 201 -14.14 -8.43 17.70
N GLU A 202 -13.71 -8.92 18.86
CA GLU A 202 -13.89 -8.20 20.14
C GLU A 202 -12.74 -7.23 20.43
N GLU A 203 -11.53 -7.49 19.91
CA GLU A 203 -10.31 -6.73 20.27
C GLU A 203 -9.85 -5.77 19.19
N LEU A 204 -10.11 -6.05 17.91
CA LEU A 204 -9.62 -5.27 16.78
C LEU A 204 -10.60 -5.30 15.61
N THR A 205 -11.44 -4.29 15.51
CA THR A 205 -12.36 -4.19 14.38
C THR A 205 -11.68 -3.64 13.13
N PHE A 206 -12.23 -3.98 11.96
CA PHE A 206 -11.79 -3.36 10.70
C PHE A 206 -11.97 -1.84 10.73
N GLU A 207 -13.07 -1.36 11.31
CA GLU A 207 -13.41 0.08 11.37
C GLU A 207 -12.44 0.84 12.27
N ASP A 208 -12.07 0.29 13.43
CA ASP A 208 -11.13 0.95 14.34
C ASP A 208 -9.72 1.00 13.72
N THR A 209 -9.29 -0.11 13.13
CA THR A 209 -8.02 -0.15 12.39
C THR A 209 -7.99 0.86 11.26
N LYS A 210 -9.11 1.04 10.54
CA LYS A 210 -9.25 2.01 9.46
C LYS A 210 -9.18 3.44 9.98
N LYS A 211 -9.93 3.77 11.05
CA LYS A 211 -9.90 5.12 11.64
C LYS A 211 -8.50 5.55 12.06
N VAL A 212 -7.79 4.69 12.78
CA VAL A 212 -6.42 4.99 13.22
C VAL A 212 -5.48 5.12 12.01
N GLU A 213 -5.60 4.26 11.01
CA GLU A 213 -4.78 4.34 9.79
C GLU A 213 -5.06 5.61 9.00
N ASP A 214 -6.32 6.05 8.92
CA ASP A 214 -6.71 7.27 8.21
C ASP A 214 -6.12 8.51 8.93
N ILE A 215 -6.21 8.60 10.26
CA ILE A 215 -5.60 9.67 11.07
C ILE A 215 -4.08 9.71 10.86
N LEU A 216 -3.40 8.57 10.97
CA LEU A 216 -1.96 8.48 10.73
C LEU A 216 -1.61 8.76 9.26
N GLY A 217 -2.55 8.54 8.34
CA GLY A 217 -2.45 8.90 6.94
C GLY A 217 -2.38 10.40 6.73
N GLU A 218 -3.35 11.13 7.28
CA GLU A 218 -3.40 12.58 7.21
C GLU A 218 -2.20 13.24 7.88
N TRP A 219 -1.81 12.72 9.05
CA TRP A 219 -0.60 13.19 9.73
C TRP A 219 0.64 13.05 8.84
N HIS A 220 0.85 11.88 8.26
CA HIS A 220 1.98 11.62 7.38
C HIS A 220 1.99 12.52 6.15
N ASP A 221 0.85 12.68 5.49
CA ASP A 221 0.73 13.50 4.28
C ASP A 221 1.03 14.98 4.57
N ARG A 222 0.63 15.48 5.76
CA ARG A 222 0.97 16.84 6.22
C ARG A 222 2.45 16.97 6.59
N ASP A 223 3.06 15.96 7.21
CA ASP A 223 4.48 15.95 7.55
C ASP A 223 5.37 15.94 6.31
N GLU A 224 5.03 15.16 5.29
CA GLU A 224 5.74 15.18 4.00
C GLU A 224 5.58 16.52 3.28
N PHE A 225 4.40 17.13 3.33
CA PHE A 225 4.20 18.47 2.77
C PHE A 225 4.99 19.55 3.53
N ARG A 226 5.07 19.47 4.85
CA ARG A 226 5.91 20.35 5.66
C ARG A 226 7.39 20.23 5.27
N LYS A 227 7.91 19.02 5.11
CA LYS A 227 9.29 18.79 4.66
C LYS A 227 9.56 19.43 3.29
N LEU A 228 8.62 19.29 2.35
CA LEU A 228 8.72 19.93 1.05
C LEU A 228 8.78 21.47 1.19
N LEU A 229 7.98 22.05 2.08
CA LEU A 229 8.03 23.50 2.33
C LEU A 229 9.38 23.92 2.95
N ASP A 230 9.91 23.15 3.90
CA ASP A 230 11.21 23.40 4.54
C ASP A 230 12.37 23.30 3.51
N GLU A 231 12.24 22.51 2.46
CA GLU A 231 13.21 22.40 1.37
C GLU A 231 13.05 23.51 0.31
N PHE A 232 11.83 24.02 0.15
CA PHE A 232 11.50 25.02 -0.87
C PHE A 232 11.87 26.46 -0.43
N TYR A 233 11.78 26.76 0.87
CA TYR A 233 12.08 28.08 1.46
C TYR A 233 13.40 28.07 2.24
#